data_188b63a093cc6d11a0e6af2f7744f47d
#
_entry.id   188b63a093cc6d11a0e6af2f7744f47d
#
_cell.length_a   1.000
_cell.length_b   1.000
_cell.length_c   1.000
_cell.angle_alpha   90.00
_cell.angle_beta   90.00
_cell.angle_gamma   90.00
#
_symmetry.space_group_name_H-M   'P 1'
#
loop_
_entity.id
_entity.type
_entity.pdbx_description
1 polymer ?
#
loop_
_entity_poly.entity_id
_entity_poly.type
_entity_poly.pdbx_seq_one_letter_code
_entity_poly.pdbx_strand_id
1 'polypeptide(L)'
;MTGLDTAFNYNGFASHRTLARIAPDLLPDFDLSTKVGYFPDGHDLDPQRLREAVEQSAEDLGRIPDTVLLHNPECSPGGLSPACAALSQMRDQGLCRAWGITTWDPRPLRHATRDIPCPDVVMIRTGLTVPGSALDAAEEFTERVKPLHRWGMAPFAGNTTDPLWTTVDTALFLAPGQQATAVQAGIATAFTLPAVSQLAVGTSSLDHLAELASGARLETNAKTMTRYRVLLRQTATVGERDTGERNSSAASHG
;
A
#
# COMPACT_ATOMS: atom_id res chain seq x y z
N MET A 1 17.09 6.19 4.38
CA MET A 1 16.14 5.15 3.90
C MET A 1 16.84 3.82 4.03
N THR A 2 16.22 2.88 4.71
CA THR A 2 16.78 1.56 4.99
C THR A 2 15.87 0.43 4.46
N GLY A 3 14.70 0.76 3.94
CA GLY A 3 13.77 -0.22 3.38
C GLY A 3 13.81 -0.26 1.86
N LEU A 4 13.81 -1.46 1.30
CA LEU A 4 13.66 -1.73 -0.13
C LEU A 4 12.41 -2.58 -0.35
N ASP A 5 11.46 -2.08 -1.13
CA ASP A 5 10.20 -2.76 -1.43
C ASP A 5 10.17 -3.26 -2.87
N THR A 6 9.84 -4.53 -3.05
CA THR A 6 9.69 -5.18 -4.36
C THR A 6 8.47 -6.09 -4.39
N ALA A 7 8.30 -6.90 -5.44
CA ALA A 7 7.30 -7.94 -5.52
C ALA A 7 7.74 -9.06 -6.47
N PHE A 8 7.21 -10.25 -6.26
CA PHE A 8 7.47 -11.44 -7.07
C PHE A 8 7.17 -11.22 -8.56
N ASN A 9 6.06 -10.55 -8.86
CA ASN A 9 5.61 -10.28 -10.23
C ASN A 9 6.23 -9.03 -10.88
N TYR A 10 7.02 -8.22 -10.17
CA TYR A 10 7.58 -7.01 -10.74
C TYR A 10 8.60 -7.32 -11.83
N ASN A 11 8.71 -6.41 -12.82
CA ASN A 11 9.59 -6.55 -13.96
C ASN A 11 9.42 -7.91 -14.69
N GLY A 12 8.17 -8.33 -14.91
CA GLY A 12 7.87 -9.62 -15.55
C GLY A 12 8.46 -10.81 -14.79
N PHE A 13 8.37 -10.83 -13.47
CA PHE A 13 8.91 -11.87 -12.58
C PHE A 13 10.46 -11.92 -12.54
N ALA A 14 11.12 -10.82 -12.92
CA ALA A 14 12.59 -10.75 -12.95
C ALA A 14 13.17 -9.78 -11.90
N SER A 15 12.33 -9.13 -11.08
CA SER A 15 12.79 -8.08 -10.16
C SER A 15 13.82 -8.59 -9.15
N HIS A 16 13.57 -9.73 -8.53
CA HIS A 16 14.47 -10.30 -7.51
C HIS A 16 15.86 -10.62 -8.09
N ARG A 17 15.90 -11.37 -9.19
CA ARG A 17 17.17 -11.67 -9.89
C ARG A 17 17.89 -10.42 -10.37
N THR A 18 17.12 -9.42 -10.82
CA THR A 18 17.70 -8.14 -11.25
C THR A 18 18.36 -7.43 -10.08
N LEU A 19 17.67 -7.31 -8.93
CA LEU A 19 18.22 -6.71 -7.71
C LEU A 19 19.49 -7.42 -7.24
N ALA A 20 19.46 -8.76 -7.13
CA ALA A 20 20.60 -9.55 -6.73
C ALA A 20 21.81 -9.39 -7.67
N ARG A 21 21.56 -9.21 -8.97
CA ARG A 21 22.61 -9.03 -9.98
C ARG A 21 23.23 -7.64 -9.98
N ILE A 22 22.39 -6.58 -9.79
CA ILE A 22 22.87 -5.19 -9.93
C ILE A 22 23.37 -4.57 -8.63
N ALA A 23 22.94 -5.08 -7.48
CA ALA A 23 23.23 -4.51 -6.17
C ALA A 23 23.54 -5.57 -5.09
N PRO A 24 24.36 -6.62 -5.38
CA PRO A 24 24.59 -7.70 -4.44
C PRO A 24 25.20 -7.22 -3.12
N ASP A 25 26.10 -6.25 -3.19
CA ASP A 25 26.82 -5.72 -2.03
C ASP A 25 25.97 -4.74 -1.19
N LEU A 26 24.88 -4.20 -1.76
CA LEU A 26 23.98 -3.24 -1.09
C LEU A 26 22.77 -3.92 -0.45
N LEU A 27 22.30 -5.05 -1.00
CA LEU A 27 21.10 -5.72 -0.49
C LEU A 27 21.16 -6.07 1.00
N PRO A 28 22.32 -6.45 1.60
CA PRO A 28 22.41 -6.71 3.03
C PRO A 28 22.13 -5.49 3.93
N ASP A 29 22.31 -4.29 3.42
CA ASP A 29 22.11 -3.03 4.15
C ASP A 29 20.64 -2.59 4.21
N PHE A 30 19.76 -3.29 3.50
CA PHE A 30 18.34 -2.95 3.44
C PHE A 30 17.45 -3.98 4.15
N ASP A 31 16.44 -3.47 4.85
CA ASP A 31 15.25 -4.25 5.20
C ASP A 31 14.43 -4.47 3.93
N LEU A 32 14.40 -5.70 3.43
CA LEU A 32 13.81 -6.04 2.15
C LEU A 32 12.40 -6.60 2.33
N SER A 33 11.41 -5.91 1.73
CA SER A 33 10.05 -6.44 1.61
C SER A 33 9.76 -6.91 0.19
N THR A 34 9.02 -8.02 0.11
CA THR A 34 8.47 -8.52 -1.16
C THR A 34 7.00 -8.90 -1.02
N LYS A 35 6.34 -9.12 -2.17
CA LYS A 35 4.92 -9.42 -2.23
C LYS A 35 4.67 -10.65 -3.09
N VAL A 36 3.74 -11.51 -2.67
CA VAL A 36 3.34 -12.74 -3.38
C VAL A 36 1.83 -12.80 -3.55
N GLY A 37 1.34 -13.45 -4.60
CA GLY A 37 -0.09 -13.57 -4.92
C GLY A 37 -0.40 -13.35 -6.40
N TYR A 38 0.51 -12.72 -7.17
CA TYR A 38 0.42 -12.66 -8.64
C TYR A 38 1.37 -13.65 -9.26
N PHE A 39 0.88 -14.43 -10.21
CA PHE A 39 1.58 -15.46 -10.96
C PHE A 39 1.42 -15.21 -12.47
N PRO A 40 2.21 -15.87 -13.34
CA PRO A 40 2.09 -15.68 -14.79
C PRO A 40 0.69 -15.98 -15.37
N ASP A 41 -0.07 -16.85 -14.72
CA ASP A 41 -1.42 -17.28 -15.09
C ASP A 41 -2.53 -16.50 -14.36
N GLY A 42 -2.20 -15.55 -13.47
CA GLY A 42 -3.15 -14.70 -12.79
C GLY A 42 -2.89 -14.52 -11.29
N HIS A 43 -3.89 -13.98 -10.60
CA HIS A 43 -3.85 -13.79 -9.15
C HIS A 43 -4.39 -15.03 -8.43
N ASP A 44 -3.63 -15.54 -7.45
CA ASP A 44 -3.99 -16.71 -6.67
C ASP A 44 -3.47 -16.61 -5.24
N LEU A 45 -4.24 -17.11 -4.28
CA LEU A 45 -3.91 -17.16 -2.86
C LEU A 45 -3.79 -18.60 -2.34
N ASP A 46 -3.60 -19.58 -3.23
CA ASP A 46 -3.33 -20.96 -2.82
C ASP A 46 -2.07 -21.03 -1.93
N PRO A 47 -2.16 -21.60 -0.72
CA PRO A 47 -1.05 -21.67 0.24
C PRO A 47 0.22 -22.32 -0.30
N GLN A 48 0.10 -23.35 -1.15
CA GLN A 48 1.26 -24.04 -1.71
C GLN A 48 1.96 -23.16 -2.75
N ARG A 49 1.19 -22.52 -3.64
CA ARG A 49 1.74 -21.58 -4.62
C ARG A 49 2.42 -20.37 -3.95
N LEU A 50 1.82 -19.85 -2.88
CA LEU A 50 2.43 -18.76 -2.12
C LEU A 50 3.75 -19.18 -1.50
N ARG A 51 3.84 -20.40 -0.95
CA ARG A 51 5.08 -20.95 -0.40
C ARG A 51 6.16 -21.05 -1.47
N GLU A 52 5.86 -21.66 -2.60
CA GLU A 52 6.78 -21.79 -3.73
C GLU A 52 7.31 -20.42 -4.19
N ALA A 53 6.43 -19.39 -4.25
CA ALA A 53 6.83 -18.04 -4.60
C ALA A 53 7.74 -17.38 -3.55
N VAL A 54 7.54 -17.65 -2.26
CA VAL A 54 8.41 -17.15 -1.19
C VAL A 54 9.78 -17.82 -1.25
N GLU A 55 9.83 -19.14 -1.40
CA GLU A 55 11.06 -19.91 -1.55
C GLU A 55 11.85 -19.48 -2.80
N GLN A 56 11.18 -19.31 -3.94
CA GLN A 56 11.77 -18.79 -5.17
C GLN A 56 12.28 -17.34 -4.99
N SER A 57 11.55 -16.51 -4.25
CA SER A 57 11.98 -15.14 -3.96
C SER A 57 13.28 -15.12 -3.17
N ALA A 58 13.42 -16.00 -2.17
CA ALA A 58 14.63 -16.11 -1.38
C ALA A 58 15.82 -16.62 -2.22
N GLU A 59 15.60 -17.61 -3.08
CA GLU A 59 16.60 -18.12 -4.02
C GLU A 59 17.07 -17.03 -5.01
N ASP A 60 16.13 -16.35 -5.66
CA ASP A 60 16.41 -15.31 -6.64
C ASP A 60 17.14 -14.09 -6.02
N LEU A 61 16.86 -13.77 -4.76
CA LEU A 61 17.50 -12.68 -4.02
C LEU A 61 18.86 -13.09 -3.40
N GLY A 62 19.13 -14.41 -3.28
CA GLY A 62 20.27 -14.92 -2.54
C GLY A 62 20.17 -14.70 -1.02
N ARG A 63 18.98 -14.34 -0.51
CA ARG A 63 18.72 -14.12 0.91
C ARG A 63 17.23 -14.26 1.23
N ILE A 64 16.92 -14.57 2.47
CA ILE A 64 15.54 -14.55 2.98
C ILE A 64 15.04 -13.10 3.02
N PRO A 65 13.84 -12.79 2.49
CA PRO A 65 13.22 -11.47 2.62
C PRO A 65 12.89 -11.18 4.09
N ASP A 66 13.04 -9.92 4.51
CA ASP A 66 12.69 -9.53 5.88
C ASP A 66 11.16 -9.52 6.07
N THR A 67 10.43 -9.04 5.07
CA THR A 67 8.96 -9.03 5.11
C THR A 67 8.35 -9.60 3.84
N VAL A 68 7.38 -10.50 3.99
CA VAL A 68 6.57 -11.02 2.88
C VAL A 68 5.13 -10.57 3.03
N LEU A 69 4.58 -9.92 2.00
CA LEU A 69 3.21 -9.42 1.99
C LEU A 69 2.33 -10.20 1.02
N LEU A 70 1.09 -10.50 1.39
CA LEU A 70 0.05 -10.87 0.41
C LEU A 70 -0.22 -9.69 -0.50
N HIS A 71 -0.13 -9.90 -1.81
CA HIS A 71 -0.26 -8.85 -2.81
C HIS A 71 -1.70 -8.72 -3.30
N ASN A 72 -2.41 -7.69 -2.85
CA ASN A 72 -3.80 -7.36 -3.22
C ASN A 72 -4.78 -8.54 -3.07
N PRO A 73 -4.93 -9.12 -1.87
CA PRO A 73 -5.83 -10.26 -1.66
C PRO A 73 -7.30 -9.96 -1.97
N GLU A 74 -7.68 -8.70 -2.12
CA GLU A 74 -8.99 -8.27 -2.62
C GLU A 74 -9.32 -8.80 -4.01
N CYS A 75 -8.32 -9.18 -4.81
CA CYS A 75 -8.52 -9.81 -6.12
C CYS A 75 -9.04 -11.25 -5.99
N SER A 76 -8.81 -11.93 -4.85
CA SER A 76 -9.24 -13.31 -4.55
C SER A 76 -9.66 -13.44 -3.09
N PRO A 77 -10.69 -12.70 -2.62
CA PRO A 77 -10.98 -12.52 -1.19
C PRO A 77 -11.34 -13.84 -0.47
N GLY A 78 -11.85 -14.83 -1.20
CA GLY A 78 -12.17 -16.16 -0.64
C GLY A 78 -10.94 -16.94 -0.15
N GLY A 79 -9.75 -16.63 -0.64
CA GLY A 79 -8.49 -17.26 -0.24
C GLY A 79 -7.76 -16.55 0.91
N LEU A 80 -8.27 -15.45 1.46
CA LEU A 80 -7.56 -14.63 2.42
C LEU A 80 -7.15 -15.39 3.69
N SER A 81 -8.08 -16.07 4.36
CA SER A 81 -7.81 -16.73 5.63
C SER A 81 -6.77 -17.85 5.53
N PRO A 82 -6.87 -18.82 4.59
CA PRO A 82 -5.83 -19.84 4.44
C PRO A 82 -4.48 -19.25 4.00
N ALA A 83 -4.46 -18.21 3.17
CA ALA A 83 -3.23 -17.52 2.77
C ALA A 83 -2.53 -16.82 3.94
N CYS A 84 -3.28 -16.13 4.79
CA CYS A 84 -2.76 -15.50 6.00
C CYS A 84 -2.18 -16.53 6.97
N ALA A 85 -2.88 -17.65 7.17
CA ALA A 85 -2.39 -18.75 8.00
C ALA A 85 -1.08 -19.33 7.45
N ALA A 86 -1.00 -19.52 6.13
CA ALA A 86 0.21 -20.01 5.46
C ALA A 86 1.39 -19.05 5.63
N LEU A 87 1.21 -17.74 5.42
CA LEU A 87 2.29 -16.76 5.62
C LEU A 87 2.73 -16.67 7.08
N SER A 88 1.80 -16.73 8.03
CA SER A 88 2.15 -16.81 9.45
C SER A 88 2.99 -18.05 9.77
N GLN A 89 2.64 -19.20 9.20
CA GLN A 89 3.42 -20.43 9.34
C GLN A 89 4.80 -20.34 8.68
N MET A 90 4.90 -19.71 7.50
CA MET A 90 6.19 -19.50 6.82
C MET A 90 7.12 -18.63 7.65
N ARG A 91 6.61 -17.57 8.30
CA ARG A 91 7.37 -16.77 9.27
C ARG A 91 7.87 -17.64 10.42
N ASP A 92 7.02 -18.45 11.02
CA ASP A 92 7.39 -19.32 12.16
C ASP A 92 8.42 -20.40 11.77
N GLN A 93 8.46 -20.75 10.47
CA GLN A 93 9.48 -21.65 9.87
C GLN A 93 10.76 -20.92 9.45
N GLY A 94 10.83 -19.59 9.55
CA GLY A 94 11.99 -18.80 9.21
C GLY A 94 12.17 -18.51 7.71
N LEU A 95 11.12 -18.65 6.89
CA LEU A 95 11.13 -18.25 5.47
C LEU A 95 11.00 -16.74 5.26
N CYS A 96 10.60 -16.01 6.28
CA CYS A 96 10.66 -14.55 6.39
C CYS A 96 10.73 -14.16 7.88
N ARG A 97 11.10 -12.91 8.19
CA ARG A 97 11.09 -12.40 9.57
C ARG A 97 9.75 -11.83 9.99
N ALA A 98 9.02 -11.26 9.03
CA ALA A 98 7.69 -10.68 9.22
C ALA A 98 6.81 -11.03 8.03
N TRP A 99 5.49 -11.05 8.26
CA TRP A 99 4.52 -11.22 7.19
C TRP A 99 3.44 -10.16 7.28
N GLY A 100 2.70 -9.95 6.18
CA GLY A 100 1.65 -8.97 6.18
C GLY A 100 0.75 -9.00 4.96
N ILE A 101 -0.02 -7.93 4.79
CA ILE A 101 -1.00 -7.77 3.72
C ILE A 101 -0.76 -6.41 3.08
N THR A 102 -0.66 -6.37 1.74
CA THR A 102 -0.77 -5.12 0.98
C THR A 102 -2.07 -5.13 0.20
N THR A 103 -2.86 -4.06 0.31
CA THR A 103 -4.15 -3.95 -0.37
C THR A 103 -4.30 -2.59 -1.04
N TRP A 104 -4.71 -2.62 -2.31
CA TRP A 104 -5.02 -1.42 -3.07
C TRP A 104 -6.41 -0.88 -2.70
N ASP A 105 -7.36 -1.80 -2.47
CA ASP A 105 -8.72 -1.49 -2.09
C ASP A 105 -9.23 -2.46 -1.02
N PRO A 106 -9.21 -2.09 0.26
CA PRO A 106 -9.62 -2.99 1.34
C PRO A 106 -11.14 -3.21 1.45
N ARG A 107 -11.96 -2.51 0.64
CA ARG A 107 -13.42 -2.64 0.73
C ARG A 107 -13.93 -4.07 0.55
N PRO A 108 -13.43 -4.88 -0.40
CA PRO A 108 -13.83 -6.28 -0.53
C PRO A 108 -13.43 -7.17 0.66
N LEU A 109 -12.42 -6.74 1.43
CA LEU A 109 -11.90 -7.53 2.56
C LEU A 109 -12.68 -7.34 3.87
N ARG A 110 -13.66 -6.42 3.91
CA ARG A 110 -14.41 -6.07 5.13
C ARG A 110 -15.01 -7.26 5.86
N HIS A 111 -15.45 -8.29 5.13
CA HIS A 111 -16.12 -9.47 5.68
C HIS A 111 -15.21 -10.70 5.80
N ALA A 112 -14.02 -10.68 5.21
CA ALA A 112 -13.14 -11.83 5.10
C ALA A 112 -12.14 -11.98 6.27
N THR A 113 -12.19 -11.08 7.29
CA THR A 113 -11.11 -10.92 8.28
C THR A 113 -11.38 -11.56 9.65
N ARG A 114 -12.41 -12.39 9.80
CA ARG A 114 -12.83 -12.85 11.14
C ARG A 114 -11.85 -13.80 11.83
N ASP A 115 -11.07 -14.56 11.07
CA ASP A 115 -10.24 -15.66 11.62
C ASP A 115 -8.83 -15.65 10.99
N ILE A 116 -8.25 -14.47 10.77
CA ILE A 116 -6.87 -14.38 10.29
C ILE A 116 -5.90 -14.11 11.45
N PRO A 117 -4.69 -14.68 11.44
CA PRO A 117 -3.63 -14.30 12.38
C PRO A 117 -3.34 -12.80 12.29
N CYS A 118 -2.90 -12.20 13.40
CA CYS A 118 -2.45 -10.81 13.39
C CYS A 118 -1.24 -10.64 12.45
N PRO A 119 -1.35 -9.84 11.36
CA PRO A 119 -0.20 -9.57 10.52
C PRO A 119 0.79 -8.63 11.22
N ASP A 120 2.08 -8.80 10.93
CA ASP A 120 3.09 -7.85 11.41
C ASP A 120 2.94 -6.50 10.68
N VAL A 121 2.59 -6.53 9.41
CA VAL A 121 2.47 -5.33 8.54
C VAL A 121 1.17 -5.33 7.76
N VAL A 122 0.53 -4.16 7.69
CA VAL A 122 -0.49 -3.86 6.67
C VAL A 122 -0.02 -2.65 5.86
N MET A 123 0.09 -2.83 4.54
CA MET A 123 0.43 -1.77 3.59
C MET A 123 -0.82 -1.36 2.81
N ILE A 124 -1.16 -0.07 2.83
CA ILE A 124 -2.38 0.49 2.26
C ILE A 124 -2.08 1.74 1.43
N ARG A 125 -2.97 2.11 0.54
CA ARG A 125 -2.86 3.38 -0.17
C ARG A 125 -2.97 4.55 0.80
N THR A 126 -2.15 5.58 0.57
CA THR A 126 -2.09 6.78 1.41
C THR A 126 -2.04 8.05 0.55
N GLY A 127 -2.40 9.17 1.15
CA GLY A 127 -2.27 10.50 0.55
C GLY A 127 -3.59 11.12 0.08
N LEU A 128 -3.48 12.32 -0.48
CA LEU A 128 -4.62 13.18 -0.85
C LEU A 128 -5.52 12.60 -1.95
N THR A 129 -4.99 11.68 -2.76
CA THR A 129 -5.71 11.06 -3.88
C THR A 129 -6.52 9.82 -3.49
N VAL A 130 -6.47 9.40 -2.22
CA VAL A 130 -7.22 8.22 -1.77
C VAL A 130 -8.69 8.58 -1.60
N PRO A 131 -9.63 7.88 -2.26
CA PRO A 131 -11.05 8.12 -2.06
C PRO A 131 -11.48 7.92 -0.62
N GLY A 132 -12.42 8.73 -0.13
CA GLY A 132 -12.89 8.69 1.26
C GLY A 132 -13.39 7.31 1.70
N SER A 133 -14.14 6.61 0.84
CA SER A 133 -14.62 5.25 1.12
C SER A 133 -13.50 4.20 1.23
N ALA A 134 -12.42 4.36 0.45
CA ALA A 134 -11.25 3.48 0.55
C ALA A 134 -10.42 3.79 1.80
N LEU A 135 -10.31 5.08 2.17
CA LEU A 135 -9.66 5.53 3.39
C LEU A 135 -10.36 4.96 4.65
N ASP A 136 -11.69 5.11 4.73
CA ASP A 136 -12.48 4.56 5.84
C ASP A 136 -12.37 3.02 5.91
N ALA A 137 -12.40 2.34 4.76
CA ALA A 137 -12.23 0.90 4.71
C ALA A 137 -10.83 0.46 5.13
N ALA A 138 -9.78 1.23 4.80
CA ALA A 138 -8.42 0.94 5.23
C ALA A 138 -8.26 1.08 6.74
N GLU A 139 -8.86 2.10 7.35
CA GLU A 139 -8.86 2.30 8.79
C GLU A 139 -9.63 1.16 9.49
N GLU A 140 -10.85 0.85 9.04
CA GLU A 140 -11.65 -0.25 9.57
C GLU A 140 -10.92 -1.60 9.45
N PHE A 141 -10.28 -1.86 8.32
CA PHE A 141 -9.50 -3.07 8.09
C PHE A 141 -8.33 -3.16 9.08
N THR A 142 -7.54 -2.10 9.21
CA THR A 142 -6.37 -2.08 10.12
C THR A 142 -6.77 -2.15 11.60
N GLU A 143 -7.88 -1.54 12.00
CA GLU A 143 -8.42 -1.67 13.35
C GLU A 143 -8.87 -3.10 13.68
N ARG A 144 -9.37 -3.82 12.68
CA ARG A 144 -9.84 -5.19 12.84
C ARG A 144 -8.70 -6.19 12.91
N VAL A 145 -7.72 -6.12 11.99
CA VAL A 145 -6.60 -7.08 11.92
C VAL A 145 -5.46 -6.74 12.88
N LYS A 146 -5.41 -5.50 13.40
CA LYS A 146 -4.49 -5.01 14.43
C LYS A 146 -3.01 -5.28 14.10
N PRO A 147 -2.49 -4.80 12.95
CA PRO A 147 -1.10 -5.02 12.59
C PRO A 147 -0.16 -4.32 13.56
N LEU A 148 1.07 -4.84 13.71
CA LEU A 148 2.11 -4.16 14.49
C LEU A 148 2.54 -2.85 13.79
N HIS A 149 2.60 -2.86 12.46
CA HIS A 149 3.01 -1.72 11.65
C HIS A 149 2.01 -1.44 10.53
N ARG A 150 1.78 -0.15 10.28
CA ARG A 150 1.01 0.34 9.12
C ARG A 150 1.97 1.03 8.16
N TRP A 151 2.04 0.53 6.94
CA TRP A 151 2.82 1.10 5.86
C TRP A 151 1.92 1.73 4.82
N GLY A 152 2.40 2.79 4.19
CA GLY A 152 1.72 3.46 3.10
C GLY A 152 2.35 3.11 1.76
N MET A 153 1.53 3.20 0.69
CA MET A 153 1.98 3.08 -0.68
C MET A 153 1.23 4.04 -1.61
N ALA A 154 1.79 4.27 -2.79
CA ALA A 154 1.18 5.03 -3.88
C ALA A 154 0.65 6.42 -3.47
N PRO A 155 1.45 7.29 -2.82
CA PRO A 155 1.02 8.60 -2.32
C PRO A 155 0.49 9.54 -3.42
N PHE A 156 0.86 9.29 -4.66
CA PHE A 156 0.46 10.05 -5.85
C PHE A 156 -0.46 9.26 -6.78
N ALA A 157 -1.03 8.13 -6.33
CA ALA A 157 -1.80 7.19 -7.17
C ALA A 157 -1.07 6.77 -8.47
N GLY A 158 0.26 6.77 -8.46
CA GLY A 158 1.10 6.46 -9.62
C GLY A 158 1.27 7.61 -10.62
N ASN A 159 0.73 8.81 -10.33
CA ASN A 159 0.77 9.94 -11.26
C ASN A 159 1.03 11.28 -10.54
N THR A 160 2.25 11.80 -10.67
CA THR A 160 2.62 13.13 -10.17
C THR A 160 2.22 14.29 -11.09
N THR A 161 1.73 14.00 -12.29
CA THR A 161 1.24 14.99 -13.25
C THR A 161 -0.27 15.21 -13.20
N ASP A 162 -0.97 14.58 -12.24
CA ASP A 162 -2.39 14.81 -12.01
C ASP A 162 -2.66 16.30 -11.77
N PRO A 163 -3.71 16.88 -12.40
CA PRO A 163 -4.09 18.28 -12.19
C PRO A 163 -4.28 18.68 -10.73
N LEU A 164 -4.58 17.75 -9.84
CA LEU A 164 -4.65 18.00 -8.39
C LEU A 164 -3.38 18.69 -7.89
N TRP A 165 -2.20 18.23 -8.32
CA TRP A 165 -0.91 18.74 -7.83
C TRP A 165 -0.57 20.15 -8.32
N THR A 166 -1.27 20.64 -9.35
CA THR A 166 -1.10 21.99 -9.90
C THR A 166 -2.23 22.95 -9.52
N THR A 167 -3.41 22.43 -9.15
CA THR A 167 -4.60 23.24 -8.84
C THR A 167 -4.84 23.41 -7.35
N VAL A 168 -4.38 22.46 -6.52
CA VAL A 168 -4.53 22.53 -5.07
C VAL A 168 -3.29 23.19 -4.47
N ASP A 169 -3.50 24.24 -3.67
CA ASP A 169 -2.43 24.80 -2.83
C ASP A 169 -2.09 23.80 -1.71
N THR A 170 -1.11 22.94 -2.02
CA THR A 170 -0.68 21.89 -1.09
C THR A 170 0.00 22.43 0.16
N ALA A 171 0.45 23.70 0.17
CA ALA A 171 1.02 24.34 1.35
C ALA A 171 -0.01 24.48 2.49
N LEU A 172 -1.31 24.52 2.17
CA LEU A 172 -2.38 24.53 3.17
C LEU A 172 -2.39 23.30 4.09
N PHE A 173 -1.85 22.19 3.62
CA PHE A 173 -1.76 20.93 4.39
C PHE A 173 -0.55 20.87 5.32
N LEU A 174 0.40 21.80 5.20
CA LEU A 174 1.59 21.84 6.03
C LEU A 174 1.40 22.73 7.27
N ALA A 175 2.20 22.48 8.29
CA ALA A 175 2.25 23.35 9.45
C ALA A 175 2.70 24.78 9.05
N PRO A 176 2.22 25.83 9.75
CA PRO A 176 2.54 27.20 9.39
C PRO A 176 4.04 27.49 9.31
N GLY A 177 4.43 28.25 8.30
CA GLY A 177 5.83 28.67 8.09
C GLY A 177 6.70 27.67 7.32
N GLN A 178 6.20 26.50 6.96
CA GLN A 178 6.90 25.58 6.10
C GLN A 178 6.68 25.91 4.62
N GLN A 179 7.74 25.83 3.84
CA GLN A 179 7.71 25.94 2.37
C GLN A 179 8.09 24.60 1.78
N ALA A 180 7.36 24.16 0.77
CA ALA A 180 7.59 22.87 0.13
C ALA A 180 7.03 22.86 -1.29
N THR A 181 7.57 21.97 -2.11
CA THR A 181 6.96 21.64 -3.39
C THR A 181 5.66 20.83 -3.17
N ALA A 182 4.82 20.75 -4.21
CA ALA A 182 3.61 19.91 -4.15
C ALA A 182 3.93 18.43 -3.85
N VAL A 183 5.05 17.92 -4.39
CA VAL A 183 5.53 16.56 -4.14
C VAL A 183 5.91 16.37 -2.67
N GLN A 184 6.67 17.30 -2.09
CA GLN A 184 7.05 17.25 -0.68
C GLN A 184 5.83 17.31 0.25
N ALA A 185 4.88 18.20 -0.02
CA ALA A 185 3.64 18.29 0.73
C ALA A 185 2.77 17.02 0.56
N GLY A 186 2.73 16.45 -0.65
CA GLY A 186 2.07 15.18 -0.92
C GLY A 186 2.63 14.01 -0.09
N ILE A 187 3.95 13.93 0.03
CA ILE A 187 4.61 12.94 0.90
C ILE A 187 4.26 13.17 2.37
N ALA A 188 4.36 14.41 2.88
CA ALA A 188 4.01 14.72 4.25
C ALA A 188 2.58 14.29 4.61
N THR A 189 1.63 14.60 3.73
CA THR A 189 0.21 14.24 3.91
C THR A 189 -0.03 12.74 3.83
N ALA A 190 0.76 12.01 3.02
CA ALA A 190 0.64 10.57 2.88
C ALA A 190 0.97 9.79 4.18
N PHE A 191 1.75 10.37 5.09
CA PHE A 191 1.97 9.78 6.41
C PHE A 191 0.78 9.91 7.37
N THR A 192 -0.23 10.71 7.01
CA THR A 192 -1.38 11.01 7.88
C THR A 192 -2.74 10.61 7.32
N LEU A 193 -2.82 10.21 6.05
CA LEU A 193 -4.05 9.84 5.35
C LEU A 193 -3.98 8.46 4.67
N PRO A 194 -4.28 7.37 5.41
CA PRO A 194 -4.38 7.24 6.87
C PRO A 194 -3.00 7.29 7.53
N ALA A 195 -2.96 7.32 8.88
CA ALA A 195 -1.70 7.37 9.61
C ALA A 195 -0.87 6.10 9.40
N VAL A 196 0.39 6.27 8.93
CA VAL A 196 1.34 5.19 8.66
C VAL A 196 2.73 5.53 9.18
N SER A 197 3.52 4.51 9.49
CA SER A 197 4.89 4.67 10.02
C SER A 197 5.98 4.66 8.94
N GLN A 198 5.69 4.08 7.77
CA GLN A 198 6.59 3.99 6.62
C GLN A 198 5.79 4.22 5.35
N LEU A 199 6.49 4.65 4.28
CA LEU A 199 5.88 4.92 2.98
C LEU A 199 6.75 4.33 1.87
N ALA A 200 6.19 3.40 1.10
CA ALA A 200 6.81 2.88 -0.10
C ALA A 200 6.61 3.86 -1.26
N VAL A 201 7.71 4.29 -1.84
CA VAL A 201 7.75 5.18 -3.00
C VAL A 201 8.75 4.66 -4.02
N GLY A 202 8.44 4.82 -5.31
CA GLY A 202 9.31 4.45 -6.41
C GLY A 202 9.74 5.67 -7.20
N THR A 203 11.02 5.73 -7.56
CA THR A 203 11.57 6.72 -8.48
C THR A 203 12.81 6.18 -9.17
N SER A 204 13.08 6.67 -10.39
CA SER A 204 14.32 6.42 -11.14
C SER A 204 15.30 7.59 -11.09
N SER A 205 14.97 8.67 -10.36
CA SER A 205 15.78 9.87 -10.25
C SER A 205 16.28 10.07 -8.82
N LEU A 206 17.59 10.32 -8.67
CA LEU A 206 18.19 10.64 -7.37
C LEU A 206 17.67 11.97 -6.80
N ASP A 207 17.42 12.96 -7.66
CA ASP A 207 16.89 14.27 -7.24
C ASP A 207 15.47 14.11 -6.70
N HIS A 208 14.63 13.32 -7.38
CA HIS A 208 13.30 12.99 -6.86
C HIS A 208 13.37 12.20 -5.54
N LEU A 209 14.34 11.31 -5.41
CA LEU A 209 14.53 10.56 -4.16
C LEU A 209 14.88 11.50 -2.99
N ALA A 210 15.75 12.48 -3.23
CA ALA A 210 16.09 13.50 -2.24
C ALA A 210 14.89 14.40 -1.90
N GLU A 211 14.07 14.76 -2.88
CA GLU A 211 12.84 15.52 -2.69
C GLU A 211 11.82 14.75 -1.84
N LEU A 212 11.58 13.47 -2.15
CA LEU A 212 10.69 12.59 -1.37
C LEU A 212 11.18 12.44 0.08
N ALA A 213 12.50 12.24 0.28
CA ALA A 213 13.09 12.12 1.61
C ALA A 213 12.98 13.42 2.43
N SER A 214 13.07 14.58 1.79
CA SER A 214 12.87 15.87 2.46
C SER A 214 11.41 16.10 2.83
N GLY A 215 10.46 15.71 1.96
CA GLY A 215 9.03 15.78 2.23
C GLY A 215 8.60 14.97 3.45
N ALA A 216 9.24 13.82 3.68
CA ALA A 216 8.96 12.98 4.85
C ALA A 216 9.31 13.61 6.22
N ARG A 217 10.04 14.73 6.22
CA ARG A 217 10.40 15.48 7.44
C ARG A 217 9.47 16.65 7.75
N LEU A 218 8.56 16.96 6.84
CA LEU A 218 7.63 18.06 7.00
C LEU A 218 6.47 17.66 7.91
N GLU A 219 5.99 18.64 8.67
CA GLU A 219 4.85 18.45 9.56
C GLU A 219 3.55 18.90 8.85
N THR A 220 2.49 18.15 9.06
CA THR A 220 1.18 18.48 8.50
C THR A 220 0.36 19.36 9.45
N ASN A 221 -0.53 20.18 8.87
CA ASN A 221 -1.53 20.93 9.61
C ASN A 221 -2.70 20.02 10.02
N ALA A 222 -2.71 19.57 11.26
CA ALA A 222 -3.72 18.64 11.77
C ALA A 222 -5.17 19.14 11.56
N LYS A 223 -5.42 20.45 11.66
CA LYS A 223 -6.75 21.04 11.47
C LYS A 223 -7.19 20.95 10.00
N THR A 224 -6.28 21.24 9.07
CA THR A 224 -6.56 21.11 7.64
C THR A 224 -6.74 19.64 7.26
N MET A 225 -5.90 18.74 7.77
CA MET A 225 -6.03 17.30 7.52
C MET A 225 -7.37 16.75 8.00
N THR A 226 -7.82 17.15 9.18
CA THR A 226 -9.15 16.76 9.71
C THR A 226 -10.28 17.27 8.81
N ARG A 227 -10.22 18.53 8.38
CA ARG A 227 -11.24 19.11 7.47
C ARG A 227 -11.26 18.41 6.11
N TYR A 228 -10.08 18.13 5.56
CA TYR A 228 -9.98 17.42 4.28
C TYR A 228 -10.58 16.02 4.36
N ARG A 229 -10.31 15.28 5.44
CA ARG A 229 -10.92 13.97 5.70
C ARG A 229 -12.46 14.04 5.73
N VAL A 230 -13.04 15.06 6.36
CA VAL A 230 -14.49 15.28 6.37
C VAL A 230 -15.03 15.52 4.95
N LEU A 231 -14.33 16.35 4.16
CA LEU A 231 -14.71 16.60 2.76
C LEU A 231 -14.67 15.33 1.91
N LEU A 232 -13.64 14.50 2.03
CA LEU A 232 -13.55 13.21 1.32
C LEU A 232 -14.73 12.28 1.64
N ARG A 233 -15.21 12.26 2.89
CA ARG A 233 -16.38 11.47 3.30
C ARG A 233 -17.68 12.01 2.68
N GLN A 234 -17.83 13.32 2.61
CA GLN A 234 -19.02 13.97 2.03
C GLN A 234 -19.12 13.72 0.51
N THR A 235 -18.00 13.78 -0.21
CA THR A 235 -17.97 13.51 -1.66
C THR A 235 -18.27 12.05 -1.99
N ALA A 236 -17.88 11.11 -1.15
CA ALA A 236 -18.22 9.69 -1.33
C ALA A 236 -19.73 9.44 -1.27
N THR A 237 -20.44 10.10 -0.34
CA THR A 237 -21.91 9.95 -0.19
C THR A 237 -22.71 10.58 -1.33
N VAL A 238 -22.17 11.59 -2.02
CA VAL A 238 -22.82 12.22 -3.18
C VAL A 238 -22.68 11.35 -4.43
N GLY A 239 -21.48 10.77 -4.65
CA GLY A 239 -21.19 9.89 -5.79
C GLY A 239 -22.02 8.57 -5.77
N GLU A 240 -22.27 8.02 -4.59
CA GLU A 240 -23.11 6.82 -4.43
C GLU A 240 -24.61 7.07 -4.68
N ARG A 241 -25.12 8.25 -4.37
CA ARG A 241 -26.51 8.63 -4.69
C ARG A 241 -26.74 8.82 -6.19
N ASP A 242 -25.79 9.44 -6.89
CA ASP A 242 -25.90 9.72 -8.33
C ASP A 242 -25.82 8.46 -9.20
N THR A 243 -25.10 7.43 -8.74
CA THR A 243 -25.07 6.09 -9.37
C THR A 243 -26.32 5.27 -9.07
N GLY A 244 -26.93 5.43 -7.90
CA GLY A 244 -28.20 4.79 -7.51
C GLY A 244 -29.39 5.29 -8.33
N GLU A 245 -29.48 6.60 -8.58
CA GLU A 245 -30.56 7.19 -9.37
C GLU A 245 -30.46 6.85 -10.86
N ARG A 246 -29.28 6.76 -11.43
CA ARG A 246 -29.08 6.34 -12.83
C ARG A 246 -29.44 4.87 -13.09
N ASN A 247 -29.22 3.97 -12.12
CA ASN A 247 -29.62 2.56 -12.25
C ASN A 247 -31.14 2.35 -12.03
N SER A 248 -31.80 3.20 -11.25
CA SER A 248 -33.26 3.11 -11.03
C SER A 248 -34.07 3.61 -12.23
N SER A 249 -33.56 4.57 -13.00
CA SER A 249 -34.24 5.10 -14.19
C SER A 249 -34.09 4.17 -15.41
N ALA A 250 -33.09 3.30 -15.46
CA ALA A 250 -32.92 2.33 -16.55
C ALA A 250 -33.81 1.08 -16.39
N ALA A 251 -34.29 0.79 -15.17
CA ALA A 251 -35.16 -0.36 -14.90
C ALA A 251 -36.65 -0.11 -15.11
N SER A 252 -37.05 1.12 -15.43
CA SER A 252 -38.47 1.50 -15.61
C SER A 252 -38.91 1.65 -17.08
N HIS A 253 -38.06 1.29 -18.05
CA HIS A 253 -38.35 1.36 -19.50
C HIS A 253 -37.89 0.09 -20.22
N GLY A 254 -38.26 -1.09 -19.70
CA GLY A 254 -38.05 -2.38 -20.35
C GLY A 254 -39.25 -3.28 -20.20
#